data_3857abd8fdc9da56533342090d764cab
#
_entry.id   3857abd8fdc9da56533342090d764cab
#
_cell.length_a   1.000
_cell.length_b   1.000
_cell.length_c   1.000
_cell.angle_alpha   90.00
_cell.angle_beta   90.00
_cell.angle_gamma   90.00
#
_symmetry.space_group_name_H-M   'P 1'
#
loop_
_entity.id
_entity.type
_entity.pdbx_description
1 polymer ?
#
loop_
_entity_poly.entity_id
_entity_poly.type
_entity_poly.pdbx_seq_one_letter_code
_entity_poly.pdbx_strand_id
1 'polypeptide(L)'
;FSAVTAEELARVEKIVNDRIFDAMDVTVKEMPIDEAKKLGAMALFGEKYGKVVRVVDIEGWSTEFCGGTHVRNTAQIGCFKIVSESSVAAGIRRIEAVTGKNLLLRANKQETMLHTVAAALKANNVAGLPARAEAVMAENKAMSKELDDMKAKIAASKVTSLFDDAEEVGGVKIASAYFTGTSGDTLRGMCDTVRDKAVNPVVAVLVGKAEDKITMAVTVNKMAQEKGLKAGVLVKEIS
;
A
#
# COMPACT_ATOMS: atom_id res chain seq x y z
N PHE A 1 -11.23 23.48 12.04
CA PHE A 1 -11.34 22.23 12.81
C PHE A 1 -10.36 21.21 12.23
N SER A 2 -9.60 20.52 13.11
CA SER A 2 -8.71 19.41 12.76
C SER A 2 -9.52 18.16 12.39
N ALA A 3 -8.87 17.17 11.73
CA ALA A 3 -9.46 15.86 11.53
C ALA A 3 -9.75 15.19 12.89
N VAL A 4 -10.86 14.44 12.96
CA VAL A 4 -11.17 13.62 14.13
C VAL A 4 -10.26 12.40 14.12
N THR A 5 -9.61 12.11 15.25
CA THR A 5 -8.69 10.96 15.34
C THR A 5 -9.44 9.63 15.36
N ALA A 6 -8.73 8.54 15.05
CA ALA A 6 -9.31 7.20 15.10
C ALA A 6 -9.83 6.84 16.51
N GLU A 7 -9.12 7.27 17.56
CA GLU A 7 -9.51 7.06 18.95
C GLU A 7 -10.78 7.83 19.30
N GLU A 8 -10.90 9.09 18.84
CA GLU A 8 -12.11 9.90 19.04
C GLU A 8 -13.31 9.29 18.31
N LEU A 9 -13.14 8.85 17.05
CA LEU A 9 -14.19 8.15 16.29
C LEU A 9 -14.62 6.87 16.99
N ALA A 10 -13.70 6.06 17.47
CA ALA A 10 -14.00 4.84 18.22
C ALA A 10 -14.74 5.14 19.52
N ARG A 11 -14.38 6.23 20.22
CA ARG A 11 -15.07 6.68 21.42
C ARG A 11 -16.51 7.12 21.12
N VAL A 12 -16.71 7.87 20.04
CA VAL A 12 -18.06 8.28 19.57
C VAL A 12 -18.91 7.06 19.24
N GLU A 13 -18.36 6.10 18.46
CA GLU A 13 -19.05 4.84 18.16
C GLU A 13 -19.48 4.10 19.43
N LYS A 14 -18.56 4.00 20.40
CA LYS A 14 -18.86 3.32 21.65
C LYS A 14 -20.00 4.01 22.40
N ILE A 15 -19.94 5.33 22.56
CA ILE A 15 -20.95 6.11 23.26
C ILE A 15 -22.32 5.92 22.60
N VAL A 16 -22.40 6.02 21.28
CA VAL A 16 -23.65 5.86 20.53
C VAL A 16 -24.21 4.45 20.69
N ASN A 17 -23.38 3.42 20.52
CA ASN A 17 -23.81 2.03 20.68
C ASN A 17 -24.24 1.71 22.12
N ASP A 18 -23.53 2.22 23.13
CA ASP A 18 -23.94 2.07 24.54
C ASP A 18 -25.39 2.60 24.72
N ARG A 19 -25.69 3.81 24.21
CA ARG A 19 -27.05 4.39 24.30
C ARG A 19 -28.09 3.63 23.47
N ILE A 20 -27.69 3.01 22.39
CA ILE A 20 -28.58 2.12 21.60
C ILE A 20 -28.91 0.85 22.43
N PHE A 21 -27.90 0.24 23.04
CA PHE A 21 -28.08 -0.99 23.84
C PHE A 21 -28.77 -0.75 25.16
N ASP A 22 -28.70 0.47 25.73
CA ASP A 22 -29.46 0.84 26.94
C ASP A 22 -30.99 0.85 26.70
N ALA A 23 -31.41 0.77 25.42
CA ALA A 23 -32.84 0.72 25.04
C ALA A 23 -33.66 1.86 25.61
N MET A 24 -33.13 3.08 25.55
CA MET A 24 -33.71 4.28 26.14
C MET A 24 -34.97 4.71 25.37
N ASP A 25 -35.99 5.16 26.10
CA ASP A 25 -37.20 5.67 25.49
C ASP A 25 -36.98 7.04 24.84
N VAL A 26 -37.56 7.22 23.66
CA VAL A 26 -37.52 8.47 22.91
C VAL A 26 -38.90 9.10 22.94
N THR A 27 -39.04 10.19 23.69
CA THR A 27 -40.31 10.91 23.83
C THR A 27 -40.32 12.16 22.94
N VAL A 28 -41.50 12.49 22.45
CA VAL A 28 -41.70 13.67 21.59
C VAL A 28 -42.85 14.49 22.16
N LYS A 29 -42.59 15.78 22.43
CA LYS A 29 -43.55 16.70 22.98
C LYS A 29 -43.54 18.01 22.19
N GLU A 30 -44.71 18.61 21.98
CA GLU A 30 -44.84 19.98 21.47
C GLU A 30 -45.09 20.92 22.64
N MET A 31 -44.31 22.02 22.70
CA MET A 31 -44.39 22.99 23.78
C MET A 31 -43.94 24.37 23.34
N PRO A 32 -44.27 25.42 24.11
CA PRO A 32 -43.76 26.77 23.88
C PRO A 32 -42.21 26.78 23.90
N ILE A 33 -41.61 27.57 22.99
CA ILE A 33 -40.16 27.62 22.83
C ILE A 33 -39.43 28.02 24.13
N ASP A 34 -40.04 28.90 24.94
CA ASP A 34 -39.45 29.36 26.21
C ASP A 34 -39.43 28.28 27.29
N GLU A 35 -40.39 27.35 27.27
CA GLU A 35 -40.42 26.17 28.11
C GLU A 35 -39.35 25.15 27.67
N ALA A 36 -39.29 24.90 26.36
CA ALA A 36 -38.33 23.98 25.78
C ALA A 36 -36.88 24.41 26.05
N LYS A 37 -36.58 25.71 25.99
CA LYS A 37 -35.26 26.26 26.36
C LYS A 37 -34.92 26.04 27.84
N LYS A 38 -35.90 26.10 28.72
CA LYS A 38 -35.70 25.85 30.18
C LYS A 38 -35.35 24.37 30.45
N LEU A 39 -35.75 23.45 29.56
CA LEU A 39 -35.38 22.03 29.63
C LEU A 39 -33.94 21.78 29.13
N GLY A 40 -33.21 22.79 28.71
CA GLY A 40 -31.86 22.65 28.16
C GLY A 40 -31.84 22.11 26.71
N ALA A 41 -32.98 22.13 26.02
CA ALA A 41 -33.05 21.60 24.66
C ALA A 41 -32.15 22.40 23.72
N MET A 42 -31.29 21.68 22.99
CA MET A 42 -30.39 22.28 22.01
C MET A 42 -31.13 22.69 20.76
N ALA A 43 -30.95 23.97 20.39
CA ALA A 43 -31.40 24.54 19.14
C ALA A 43 -30.25 24.51 18.13
N LEU A 44 -30.35 23.67 17.12
CA LEU A 44 -29.30 23.58 16.10
C LEU A 44 -29.41 24.70 15.07
N PHE A 45 -28.31 25.42 14.88
CA PHE A 45 -27.94 26.22 13.71
C PHE A 45 -29.01 27.13 13.07
N GLY A 46 -29.32 28.25 13.71
CA GLY A 46 -29.93 29.41 13.02
C GLY A 46 -31.33 29.19 12.38
N GLU A 47 -31.97 28.10 12.69
CA GLU A 47 -33.34 27.85 12.28
C GLU A 47 -34.28 28.85 12.96
N LYS A 48 -35.22 29.42 12.17
CA LYS A 48 -36.27 30.29 12.72
C LYS A 48 -37.35 29.41 13.31
N TYR A 49 -37.27 29.15 14.59
CA TYR A 49 -38.31 28.41 15.31
C TYR A 49 -39.57 29.23 15.52
N GLY A 50 -40.73 28.57 15.41
CA GLY A 50 -42.02 29.17 15.75
C GLY A 50 -42.20 29.34 17.26
N LYS A 51 -43.39 29.86 17.66
CA LYS A 51 -43.73 30.00 19.09
C LYS A 51 -43.91 28.66 19.80
N VAL A 52 -44.25 27.61 19.07
CA VAL A 52 -44.33 26.23 19.54
C VAL A 52 -43.29 25.42 18.78
N VAL A 53 -42.53 24.59 19.52
CA VAL A 53 -41.49 23.74 18.99
C VAL A 53 -41.74 22.29 19.38
N ARG A 54 -41.29 21.38 18.51
CA ARG A 54 -41.29 19.96 18.79
C ARG A 54 -39.97 19.59 19.45
N VAL A 55 -40.02 19.05 20.65
CA VAL A 55 -38.87 18.61 21.46
C VAL A 55 -38.81 17.09 21.44
N VAL A 56 -37.67 16.58 21.09
CA VAL A 56 -37.32 15.16 21.16
C VAL A 56 -36.38 14.97 22.34
N ASP A 57 -36.75 14.10 23.26
CA ASP A 57 -35.99 13.80 24.50
C ASP A 57 -35.69 12.31 24.59
N ILE A 58 -34.44 11.99 24.87
CA ILE A 58 -33.92 10.62 25.08
C ILE A 58 -33.54 10.51 26.54
N GLU A 59 -34.52 10.24 27.40
CA GLU A 59 -34.40 9.99 28.85
C GLU A 59 -33.34 10.87 29.56
N GLY A 60 -33.31 12.19 29.27
CA GLY A 60 -32.36 13.14 29.85
C GLY A 60 -30.90 12.99 29.35
N TRP A 61 -30.67 12.14 28.34
CA TRP A 61 -29.37 12.04 27.66
C TRP A 61 -29.19 13.10 26.59
N SER A 62 -30.21 13.27 25.74
CA SER A 62 -30.21 14.30 24.69
C SER A 62 -31.60 14.89 24.54
N THR A 63 -31.71 16.19 24.59
CA THR A 63 -32.95 16.93 24.38
C THR A 63 -32.76 17.94 23.28
N GLU A 64 -33.50 17.84 22.17
CA GLU A 64 -33.25 18.62 20.97
C GLU A 64 -34.55 19.13 20.33
N PHE A 65 -34.47 20.27 19.65
CA PHE A 65 -35.55 20.72 18.75
C PHE A 65 -35.42 19.97 17.44
N CYS A 66 -36.35 19.10 17.13
CA CYS A 66 -36.35 18.35 15.90
C CYS A 66 -37.72 18.08 15.34
N GLY A 67 -37.96 18.51 14.08
CA GLY A 67 -39.17 18.30 13.32
C GLY A 67 -39.25 16.94 12.61
N GLY A 68 -38.14 16.17 12.61
CA GLY A 68 -38.02 14.89 11.92
C GLY A 68 -38.80 13.73 12.59
N THR A 69 -38.82 12.59 11.91
CA THR A 69 -39.33 11.33 12.48
C THR A 69 -38.27 10.64 13.29
N HIS A 70 -38.66 10.10 14.45
CA HIS A 70 -37.77 9.42 15.36
C HIS A 70 -38.26 8.01 15.70
N VAL A 71 -37.36 7.13 16.08
CA VAL A 71 -37.68 5.85 16.71
C VAL A 71 -38.32 6.11 18.08
N ARG A 72 -39.07 5.17 18.60
CA ARG A 72 -39.67 5.28 19.95
C ARG A 72 -38.75 4.79 21.05
N ASN A 73 -37.74 4.02 20.69
CA ASN A 73 -36.75 3.48 21.60
C ASN A 73 -35.42 3.34 20.86
N THR A 74 -34.30 3.67 21.50
CA THR A 74 -32.97 3.68 20.87
C THR A 74 -32.56 2.31 20.34
N ALA A 75 -32.98 1.21 20.95
CA ALA A 75 -32.69 -0.15 20.46
C ALA A 75 -33.20 -0.41 19.03
N GLN A 76 -34.23 0.33 18.58
CA GLN A 76 -34.77 0.18 17.23
C GLN A 76 -33.79 0.65 16.13
N ILE A 77 -32.76 1.45 16.48
CA ILE A 77 -31.72 1.90 15.54
C ILE A 77 -30.84 0.73 15.10
N GLY A 78 -30.64 -0.26 16.00
CA GLY A 78 -29.64 -1.31 15.80
C GLY A 78 -28.21 -0.78 15.96
N CYS A 79 -27.21 -1.63 15.75
CA CYS A 79 -25.83 -1.20 15.88
C CYS A 79 -25.47 -0.06 14.92
N PHE A 80 -24.62 0.84 15.40
CA PHE A 80 -24.10 1.99 14.68
C PHE A 80 -22.60 1.81 14.37
N LYS A 81 -22.17 2.19 13.17
CA LYS A 81 -20.77 2.17 12.75
C LYS A 81 -20.44 3.40 11.92
N ILE A 82 -19.39 4.13 12.28
CA ILE A 82 -18.84 5.19 11.46
C ILE A 82 -18.08 4.53 10.29
N VAL A 83 -18.36 4.99 9.08
CA VAL A 83 -17.78 4.47 7.83
C VAL A 83 -16.66 5.34 7.35
N SER A 84 -16.84 6.65 7.42
CA SER A 84 -15.85 7.63 6.98
C SER A 84 -15.97 8.94 7.74
N GLU A 85 -14.87 9.66 7.81
CA GLU A 85 -14.76 11.03 8.26
C GLU A 85 -13.89 11.79 7.24
N SER A 86 -14.37 12.95 6.77
CA SER A 86 -13.69 13.71 5.74
C SER A 86 -13.93 15.21 5.86
N SER A 87 -13.03 16.01 5.29
CA SER A 87 -13.26 17.44 5.10
C SER A 87 -14.12 17.68 3.87
N VAL A 88 -15.15 18.54 4.01
CA VAL A 88 -16.02 18.93 2.88
C VAL A 88 -15.69 20.35 2.43
N ALA A 89 -15.36 21.23 3.37
CA ALA A 89 -14.95 22.62 3.14
C ALA A 89 -14.07 23.11 4.30
N ALA A 90 -13.53 24.32 4.19
CA ALA A 90 -12.78 24.93 5.28
C ALA A 90 -13.63 25.00 6.56
N GLY A 91 -13.20 24.34 7.61
CA GLY A 91 -13.90 24.25 8.90
C GLY A 91 -15.14 23.37 8.95
N ILE A 92 -15.47 22.62 7.89
CA ILE A 92 -16.62 21.72 7.84
C ILE A 92 -16.14 20.27 7.67
N ARG A 93 -16.54 19.43 8.62
CA ARG A 93 -16.24 17.98 8.62
C ARG A 93 -17.53 17.18 8.35
N ARG A 94 -17.42 16.08 7.62
CA ARG A 94 -18.51 15.14 7.35
C ARG A 94 -18.18 13.80 7.97
N ILE A 95 -19.11 13.27 8.74
CA ILE A 95 -19.10 11.88 9.22
C ILE A 95 -20.20 11.13 8.48
N GLU A 96 -19.84 9.97 7.90
CA GLU A 96 -20.80 9.03 7.33
C GLU A 96 -20.86 7.81 8.25
N ALA A 97 -22.08 7.37 8.54
CA ALA A 97 -22.32 6.23 9.41
C ALA A 97 -23.43 5.34 8.86
N VAL A 98 -23.46 4.10 9.28
CA VAL A 98 -24.49 3.12 8.95
C VAL A 98 -25.08 2.51 10.21
N THR A 99 -26.36 2.11 10.15
CA THR A 99 -27.08 1.49 11.26
C THR A 99 -27.88 0.26 10.80
N GLY A 100 -28.31 -0.56 11.74
CA GLY A 100 -29.26 -1.65 11.53
C GLY A 100 -28.88 -2.59 10.39
N LYS A 101 -29.81 -2.85 9.49
CA LYS A 101 -29.63 -3.80 8.37
C LYS A 101 -28.45 -3.46 7.46
N ASN A 102 -28.17 -2.18 7.24
CA ASN A 102 -27.06 -1.77 6.39
C ASN A 102 -25.71 -2.12 7.00
N LEU A 103 -25.59 -2.06 8.32
CA LEU A 103 -24.38 -2.53 9.02
C LEU A 103 -24.19 -4.05 8.86
N LEU A 104 -25.25 -4.84 9.00
CA LEU A 104 -25.20 -6.28 8.78
C LEU A 104 -24.79 -6.64 7.34
N LEU A 105 -25.40 -5.97 6.36
CA LEU A 105 -25.02 -6.16 4.95
C LEU A 105 -23.54 -5.82 4.68
N ARG A 106 -23.04 -4.75 5.32
CA ARG A 106 -21.64 -4.37 5.24
C ARG A 106 -20.73 -5.41 5.88
N ALA A 107 -21.08 -5.91 7.06
CA ALA A 107 -20.31 -6.95 7.76
C ALA A 107 -20.21 -8.23 6.89
N ASN A 108 -21.32 -8.71 6.35
CA ASN A 108 -21.36 -9.88 5.47
C ASN A 108 -20.50 -9.68 4.20
N LYS A 109 -20.53 -8.48 3.62
CA LYS A 109 -19.68 -8.15 2.46
C LYS A 109 -18.20 -8.18 2.81
N GLN A 110 -17.83 -7.65 3.98
CA GLN A 110 -16.44 -7.68 4.46
C GLN A 110 -15.97 -9.12 4.74
N GLU A 111 -16.81 -9.94 5.35
CA GLU A 111 -16.53 -11.36 5.58
C GLU A 111 -16.32 -12.10 4.26
N THR A 112 -17.22 -11.91 3.30
CA THR A 112 -17.08 -12.50 1.96
C THR A 112 -15.77 -12.08 1.28
N MET A 113 -15.38 -10.82 1.40
CA MET A 113 -14.12 -10.31 0.87
C MET A 113 -12.91 -10.98 1.53
N LEU A 114 -12.93 -11.14 2.86
CA LEU A 114 -11.87 -11.84 3.58
C LEU A 114 -11.74 -13.30 3.15
N HIS A 115 -12.86 -14.01 2.97
CA HIS A 115 -12.86 -15.38 2.44
C HIS A 115 -12.30 -15.44 1.02
N THR A 116 -12.65 -14.48 0.17
CA THR A 116 -12.10 -14.39 -1.19
C THR A 116 -10.57 -14.21 -1.17
N VAL A 117 -10.07 -13.32 -0.32
CA VAL A 117 -8.62 -13.11 -0.15
C VAL A 117 -7.95 -14.35 0.42
N ALA A 118 -8.57 -15.01 1.41
CA ALA A 118 -8.05 -16.26 1.97
C ALA A 118 -7.90 -17.34 0.90
N ALA A 119 -8.91 -17.52 0.07
CA ALA A 119 -8.86 -18.47 -1.05
C ALA A 119 -7.77 -18.13 -2.06
N ALA A 120 -7.64 -16.86 -2.45
CA ALA A 120 -6.62 -16.39 -3.39
C ALA A 120 -5.19 -16.62 -2.88
N LEU A 121 -4.95 -16.41 -1.58
CA LEU A 121 -3.66 -16.65 -0.94
C LEU A 121 -3.46 -18.11 -0.50
N LYS A 122 -4.45 -19.00 -0.71
CA LYS A 122 -4.44 -20.39 -0.22
C LYS A 122 -4.22 -20.45 1.29
N ALA A 123 -4.83 -19.55 2.06
CA ALA A 123 -4.88 -19.61 3.51
C ALA A 123 -5.94 -20.62 3.96
N ASN A 124 -5.68 -21.36 5.04
CA ASN A 124 -6.60 -22.39 5.54
C ASN A 124 -7.92 -21.80 6.07
N ASN A 125 -7.86 -20.56 6.60
CA ASN A 125 -9.00 -19.81 7.11
C ASN A 125 -8.67 -18.32 7.15
N VAL A 126 -9.66 -17.48 7.47
CA VAL A 126 -9.50 -16.02 7.56
C VAL A 126 -8.51 -15.62 8.67
N ALA A 127 -8.48 -16.32 9.80
CA ALA A 127 -7.57 -16.02 10.90
C ALA A 127 -6.08 -16.25 10.51
N GLY A 128 -5.82 -17.17 9.58
CA GLY A 128 -4.48 -17.45 9.06
C GLY A 128 -4.00 -16.47 7.98
N LEU A 129 -4.83 -15.51 7.53
CA LEU A 129 -4.49 -14.57 6.47
C LEU A 129 -3.21 -13.77 6.71
N PRO A 130 -3.00 -13.15 7.91
CA PRO A 130 -1.79 -12.37 8.14
C PRO A 130 -0.52 -13.21 7.97
N ALA A 131 -0.45 -14.37 8.61
CA ALA A 131 0.69 -15.26 8.52
C ALA A 131 0.92 -15.77 7.09
N ARG A 132 -0.16 -16.08 6.34
CA ARG A 132 -0.02 -16.51 4.94
C ARG A 132 0.45 -15.37 4.03
N ALA A 133 -0.01 -14.16 4.24
CA ALA A 133 0.46 -12.99 3.51
C ALA A 133 1.97 -12.74 3.73
N GLU A 134 2.43 -12.81 4.98
CA GLU A 134 3.86 -12.73 5.31
C GLU A 134 4.68 -13.83 4.64
N ALA A 135 4.18 -15.07 4.66
CA ALA A 135 4.83 -16.20 4.00
C ALA A 135 4.96 -15.98 2.48
N VAL A 136 3.89 -15.53 1.81
CA VAL A 136 3.91 -15.24 0.36
C VAL A 136 4.90 -14.13 0.03
N MET A 137 4.98 -13.10 0.85
CA MET A 137 5.98 -12.02 0.68
C MET A 137 7.41 -12.54 0.84
N ALA A 138 7.65 -13.41 1.82
CA ALA A 138 8.96 -14.04 2.03
C ALA A 138 9.33 -14.99 0.87
N GLU A 139 8.40 -15.83 0.42
CA GLU A 139 8.56 -16.71 -0.74
C GLU A 139 8.91 -15.90 -2.01
N ASN A 140 8.19 -14.81 -2.26
CA ASN A 140 8.44 -13.93 -3.40
C ASN A 140 9.84 -13.32 -3.37
N LYS A 141 10.26 -12.81 -2.19
CA LYS A 141 11.61 -12.27 -2.01
C LYS A 141 12.70 -13.33 -2.22
N ALA A 142 12.49 -14.55 -1.74
CA ALA A 142 13.43 -15.65 -1.93
C ALA A 142 13.54 -16.05 -3.40
N MET A 143 12.41 -16.19 -4.10
CA MET A 143 12.38 -16.50 -5.54
C MET A 143 13.05 -15.40 -6.38
N SER A 144 12.84 -14.13 -6.05
CA SER A 144 13.51 -13.01 -6.74
C SER A 144 15.03 -13.11 -6.59
N LYS A 145 15.51 -13.39 -5.38
CA LYS A 145 16.95 -13.57 -5.13
C LYS A 145 17.50 -14.77 -5.89
N GLU A 146 16.82 -15.91 -5.85
CA GLU A 146 17.25 -17.12 -6.57
C GLU A 146 17.32 -16.88 -8.09
N LEU A 147 16.35 -16.17 -8.63
CA LEU A 147 16.32 -15.79 -10.05
C LEU A 147 17.51 -14.88 -10.40
N ASP A 148 17.88 -13.95 -9.56
CA ASP A 148 19.04 -13.08 -9.77
C ASP A 148 20.36 -13.87 -9.66
N ASP A 149 20.45 -14.79 -8.71
CA ASP A 149 21.61 -15.70 -8.54
C ASP A 149 21.75 -16.63 -9.78
N MET A 150 20.65 -17.16 -10.30
CA MET A 150 20.65 -17.96 -11.52
C MET A 150 21.08 -17.15 -12.75
N LYS A 151 20.56 -15.92 -12.91
CA LYS A 151 21.00 -15.03 -13.97
C LYS A 151 22.49 -14.73 -13.90
N ALA A 152 23.02 -14.48 -12.69
CA ALA A 152 24.43 -14.25 -12.48
C ALA A 152 25.29 -15.48 -12.85
N LYS A 153 24.84 -16.70 -12.49
CA LYS A 153 25.53 -17.94 -12.86
C LYS A 153 25.54 -18.17 -14.38
N ILE A 154 24.42 -17.96 -15.06
CA ILE A 154 24.31 -18.06 -16.52
C ILE A 154 25.24 -17.04 -17.19
N ALA A 155 25.26 -15.81 -16.68
CA ALA A 155 26.14 -14.76 -17.17
C ALA A 155 27.62 -15.12 -17.00
N ALA A 156 28.02 -15.63 -15.82
CA ALA A 156 29.39 -16.09 -15.56
C ALA A 156 29.82 -17.25 -16.44
N SER A 157 28.94 -18.21 -16.70
CA SER A 157 29.20 -19.32 -17.64
C SER A 157 29.44 -18.82 -19.08
N LYS A 158 28.61 -17.90 -19.55
CA LYS A 158 28.77 -17.29 -20.88
C LYS A 158 30.10 -16.50 -21.02
N VAL A 159 30.53 -15.85 -19.94
CA VAL A 159 31.81 -15.13 -19.91
C VAL A 159 32.99 -16.08 -20.10
N THR A 160 32.93 -17.28 -19.54
CA THR A 160 34.03 -18.25 -19.65
C THR A 160 34.18 -18.75 -21.10
N SER A 161 33.08 -18.99 -21.81
CA SER A 161 33.12 -19.39 -23.23
C SER A 161 33.43 -18.25 -24.22
N LEU A 162 33.35 -17.00 -23.79
CA LEU A 162 33.68 -15.83 -24.61
C LEU A 162 35.13 -15.80 -25.13
N PHE A 163 36.03 -16.49 -24.42
CA PHE A 163 37.46 -16.49 -24.78
C PHE A 163 37.86 -17.66 -25.68
N ASP A 164 36.99 -18.63 -25.86
CA ASP A 164 37.25 -19.78 -26.72
C ASP A 164 37.28 -19.35 -28.22
N ASP A 165 36.41 -18.39 -28.58
CA ASP A 165 36.31 -17.85 -29.96
C ASP A 165 36.82 -16.40 -30.08
N ALA A 166 37.56 -15.89 -29.08
CA ALA A 166 38.03 -14.49 -29.09
C ALA A 166 39.12 -14.24 -30.15
N GLU A 167 38.95 -13.16 -30.92
CA GLU A 167 39.93 -12.73 -31.90
C GLU A 167 41.20 -12.22 -31.19
N GLU A 168 42.39 -12.57 -31.73
CA GLU A 168 43.65 -12.11 -31.16
C GLU A 168 44.31 -11.05 -32.07
N VAL A 169 44.49 -9.85 -31.52
CA VAL A 169 45.12 -8.72 -32.18
C VAL A 169 46.28 -8.21 -31.37
N GLY A 170 47.49 -8.25 -31.94
CA GLY A 170 48.71 -7.78 -31.23
C GLY A 170 49.06 -8.56 -29.96
N GLY A 171 48.67 -9.82 -29.88
CA GLY A 171 48.86 -10.65 -28.67
C GLY A 171 47.92 -10.29 -27.53
N VAL A 172 46.75 -9.69 -27.85
CA VAL A 172 45.68 -9.42 -26.90
C VAL A 172 44.38 -10.06 -27.43
N LYS A 173 43.73 -10.88 -26.63
CA LYS A 173 42.44 -11.46 -26.97
C LYS A 173 41.31 -10.41 -26.78
N ILE A 174 40.51 -10.21 -27.81
CA ILE A 174 39.37 -9.30 -27.80
C ILE A 174 38.10 -10.10 -27.86
N ALA A 175 37.24 -9.93 -26.87
CA ALA A 175 35.95 -10.60 -26.79
C ALA A 175 34.81 -9.58 -26.68
N SER A 176 33.72 -9.80 -27.38
CA SER A 176 32.50 -9.02 -27.23
C SER A 176 31.28 -9.90 -27.04
N ALA A 177 30.34 -9.44 -26.20
CA ALA A 177 29.10 -10.16 -26.01
C ALA A 177 27.93 -9.24 -25.66
N TYR A 178 26.75 -9.67 -26.10
CA TYR A 178 25.48 -9.03 -25.81
C TYR A 178 24.62 -9.94 -24.92
N PHE A 179 24.04 -9.33 -23.86
CA PHE A 179 23.22 -10.02 -22.86
C PHE A 179 21.86 -9.36 -22.73
N THR A 180 20.79 -10.11 -22.90
CA THR A 180 19.42 -9.67 -22.64
C THR A 180 19.05 -9.87 -21.17
N GLY A 181 18.27 -8.95 -20.60
CA GLY A 181 17.81 -9.02 -19.21
C GLY A 181 18.92 -8.83 -18.15
N THR A 182 20.04 -8.22 -18.52
CA THR A 182 21.23 -8.06 -17.67
C THR A 182 21.40 -6.62 -17.23
N SER A 183 21.43 -6.39 -15.91
CA SER A 183 21.64 -5.07 -15.32
C SER A 183 23.10 -4.61 -15.42
N GLY A 184 23.34 -3.29 -15.25
CA GLY A 184 24.70 -2.73 -15.23
C GLY A 184 25.58 -3.31 -14.12
N ASP A 185 24.98 -3.64 -12.96
CA ASP A 185 25.73 -4.23 -11.84
C ASP A 185 26.14 -5.68 -12.14
N THR A 186 25.27 -6.45 -12.80
CA THR A 186 25.61 -7.80 -13.28
C THR A 186 26.75 -7.74 -14.31
N LEU A 187 26.71 -6.77 -15.25
CA LEU A 187 27.80 -6.57 -16.23
C LEU A 187 29.13 -6.24 -15.53
N ARG A 188 29.12 -5.43 -14.47
CA ARG A 188 30.34 -5.15 -13.68
C ARG A 188 30.92 -6.42 -13.05
N GLY A 189 30.07 -7.25 -12.43
CA GLY A 189 30.49 -8.53 -11.88
C GLY A 189 31.06 -9.48 -12.94
N MET A 190 30.51 -9.44 -14.17
CA MET A 190 31.07 -10.19 -15.31
C MET A 190 32.44 -9.64 -15.72
N CYS A 191 32.64 -8.32 -15.76
CA CYS A 191 33.94 -7.70 -16.01
C CYS A 191 34.99 -8.09 -14.97
N ASP A 192 34.60 -8.19 -13.69
CA ASP A 192 35.50 -8.65 -12.63
C ASP A 192 35.88 -10.11 -12.84
N THR A 193 34.91 -10.97 -13.19
CA THR A 193 35.15 -12.39 -13.53
C THR A 193 36.12 -12.54 -14.70
N VAL A 194 36.00 -11.69 -15.74
CA VAL A 194 36.93 -11.65 -16.88
C VAL A 194 38.34 -11.33 -16.41
N ARG A 195 38.50 -10.29 -15.59
CA ARG A 195 39.83 -9.88 -15.09
C ARG A 195 40.54 -10.95 -14.25
N ASP A 196 39.75 -11.66 -13.42
CA ASP A 196 40.28 -12.62 -12.45
C ASP A 196 40.60 -13.98 -13.09
N LYS A 197 39.86 -14.39 -14.11
CA LYS A 197 40.01 -15.72 -14.75
C LYS A 197 40.86 -15.72 -16.02
N ALA A 198 41.08 -14.57 -16.64
CA ALA A 198 41.88 -14.52 -17.88
C ALA A 198 43.36 -14.71 -17.63
N VAL A 199 43.93 -15.78 -18.21
CA VAL A 199 45.34 -16.13 -18.14
C VAL A 199 46.21 -15.46 -19.25
N ASN A 200 45.58 -14.80 -20.23
CA ASN A 200 46.21 -14.08 -21.31
C ASN A 200 45.81 -12.58 -21.24
N PRO A 201 46.55 -11.68 -21.96
CA PRO A 201 46.09 -10.30 -22.13
C PRO A 201 44.73 -10.26 -22.81
N VAL A 202 43.75 -9.60 -22.14
CA VAL A 202 42.34 -9.61 -22.60
C VAL A 202 41.71 -8.23 -22.51
N VAL A 203 40.92 -7.91 -23.54
CA VAL A 203 39.90 -6.85 -23.57
C VAL A 203 38.54 -7.48 -23.78
N ALA A 204 37.57 -7.17 -22.93
CA ALA A 204 36.19 -7.58 -23.17
C ALA A 204 35.24 -6.39 -23.16
N VAL A 205 34.34 -6.38 -24.16
CA VAL A 205 33.25 -5.42 -24.33
C VAL A 205 31.94 -6.14 -24.11
N LEU A 206 31.29 -5.86 -22.98
CA LEU A 206 30.04 -6.49 -22.60
C LEU A 206 28.89 -5.48 -22.71
N VAL A 207 27.86 -5.82 -23.45
CA VAL A 207 26.66 -5.00 -23.61
C VAL A 207 25.47 -5.71 -23.01
N GLY A 208 24.75 -5.05 -22.15
CA GLY A 208 23.54 -5.57 -21.52
C GLY A 208 22.33 -4.69 -21.86
N LYS A 209 21.19 -5.33 -22.12
CA LYS A 209 19.90 -4.67 -22.20
C LYS A 209 19.00 -5.17 -21.06
N ALA A 210 18.60 -4.26 -20.18
CA ALA A 210 17.60 -4.52 -19.14
C ALA A 210 16.44 -3.55 -19.34
N GLU A 211 15.24 -4.06 -19.57
CA GLU A 211 14.07 -3.27 -19.95
C GLU A 211 14.38 -2.39 -21.17
N ASP A 212 14.27 -1.06 -21.05
CA ASP A 212 14.57 -0.12 -22.14
C ASP A 212 15.97 0.50 -22.03
N LYS A 213 16.81 0.05 -21.07
CA LYS A 213 18.13 0.60 -20.83
C LYS A 213 19.21 -0.31 -21.41
N ILE A 214 20.04 0.23 -22.29
CA ILE A 214 21.26 -0.42 -22.77
C ILE A 214 22.43 0.09 -21.91
N THR A 215 23.24 -0.82 -21.42
CA THR A 215 24.44 -0.52 -20.64
C THR A 215 25.63 -1.24 -21.27
N MET A 216 26.73 -0.54 -21.47
CA MET A 216 27.99 -1.11 -21.93
C MET A 216 29.02 -1.08 -20.81
N ALA A 217 29.78 -2.15 -20.69
CA ALA A 217 30.93 -2.25 -19.78
C ALA A 217 32.13 -2.77 -20.54
N VAL A 218 33.28 -2.10 -20.40
CA VAL A 218 34.55 -2.52 -20.99
C VAL A 218 35.52 -2.86 -19.88
N THR A 219 36.17 -4.01 -19.99
CA THR A 219 37.20 -4.43 -19.04
C THR A 219 38.50 -4.78 -19.75
N VAL A 220 39.61 -4.47 -19.09
CA VAL A 220 40.97 -4.73 -19.54
C VAL A 220 41.72 -5.36 -18.35
N ASN A 221 42.30 -6.55 -18.51
CA ASN A 221 43.04 -7.18 -17.44
C ASN A 221 44.46 -6.55 -17.29
N LYS A 222 45.18 -6.86 -16.19
CA LYS A 222 46.48 -6.28 -15.88
C LYS A 222 47.51 -6.48 -17.02
N MET A 223 47.56 -7.67 -17.62
CA MET A 223 48.49 -7.99 -18.68
C MET A 223 48.22 -7.16 -19.97
N ALA A 224 46.97 -6.85 -20.28
CA ALA A 224 46.63 -5.98 -21.38
C ALA A 224 46.87 -4.49 -21.05
N GLN A 225 46.74 -4.09 -19.78
CA GLN A 225 47.11 -2.76 -19.30
C GLN A 225 48.61 -2.48 -19.47
N GLU A 226 49.45 -3.48 -19.18
CA GLU A 226 50.91 -3.42 -19.35
C GLU A 226 51.32 -3.21 -20.84
N LYS A 227 50.44 -3.62 -21.76
CA LYS A 227 50.59 -3.33 -23.22
C LYS A 227 50.02 -1.96 -23.63
N GLY A 228 49.63 -1.11 -22.66
CA GLY A 228 49.18 0.27 -22.89
C GLY A 228 47.66 0.43 -23.06
N LEU A 229 46.85 -0.62 -22.98
CA LEU A 229 45.41 -0.56 -23.13
C LEU A 229 44.72 -0.07 -21.86
N LYS A 230 43.78 0.86 -21.98
CA LYS A 230 43.02 1.42 -20.87
C LYS A 230 41.51 1.36 -21.15
N ALA A 231 40.74 0.72 -20.29
CA ALA A 231 39.29 0.54 -20.42
C ALA A 231 38.55 1.89 -20.64
N GLY A 232 38.93 2.94 -19.90
CA GLY A 232 38.32 4.27 -20.03
C GLY A 232 38.55 4.97 -21.35
N VAL A 233 39.66 4.67 -22.05
CA VAL A 233 39.94 5.18 -23.42
C VAL A 233 39.06 4.41 -24.40
N LEU A 234 39.04 3.09 -24.32
CA LEU A 234 38.26 2.24 -25.22
C LEU A 234 36.74 2.53 -25.14
N VAL A 235 36.22 2.77 -23.96
CA VAL A 235 34.79 3.15 -23.78
C VAL A 235 34.49 4.45 -24.57
N LYS A 236 35.38 5.45 -24.53
CA LYS A 236 35.17 6.75 -25.22
C LYS A 236 35.24 6.64 -26.74
N GLU A 237 35.95 5.67 -27.25
CA GLU A 237 36.08 5.46 -28.71
C GLU A 237 34.93 4.60 -29.27
N ILE A 238 34.30 3.78 -28.43
CA ILE A 238 33.21 2.87 -28.82
C ILE A 238 31.82 3.51 -28.59
N SER A 239 31.68 4.46 -27.66
CA SER A 239 30.42 5.14 -27.31
C SER A 239 30.20 6.35 -28.21
#